data_25129fcd7f4b7dc455cd9d19b1f2ffba
#
_entry.id   25129fcd7f4b7dc455cd9d19b1f2ffba
#
_cell.length_a   1.000
_cell.length_b   1.000
_cell.length_c   1.000
_cell.angle_alpha   90.00
_cell.angle_beta   90.00
_cell.angle_gamma   90.00
#
_symmetry.space_group_name_H-M   'P 1'
#
loop_
_entity.id
_entity.type
_entity.pdbx_description
1 polymer ?
#
loop_
_entity_poly.entity_id
_entity_poly.type
_entity_poly.pdbx_seq_one_letter_code
_entity_poly.pdbx_strand_id
1 'polypeptide(L)'
;MRFLAMVLTLLFTCSPVFAFQNEPYGFQGLKLNSSFEEVKSSQLLCDKYYAEDEKELDAHEFDLSLSNEYSVRLDEYYFDLDEQIQSLHGVPFKVLYFDFYKDKLYCITVCLGQAVARTEVDKKLNMFYFHELQRNFTELYGPPTSTYPEQLEGNDSYTRLYWEGDKAIISLRWINDFPQLTITSVPLRNEIKDAIYKQASTEVN
;
A
#
# COMPACT_ATOMS: atom_id res chain seq x y z
N MET A 1 -39.95 -35.78 1.25
CA MET A 1 -39.02 -35.27 2.26
C MET A 1 -37.53 -35.27 1.90
N ARG A 2 -37.10 -35.95 0.85
CA ARG A 2 -35.64 -35.96 0.44
C ARG A 2 -35.18 -34.76 -0.42
N PHE A 3 -36.13 -34.04 -1.04
CA PHE A 3 -35.81 -32.87 -1.89
C PHE A 3 -35.56 -31.58 -1.08
N LEU A 4 -36.13 -31.45 0.12
CA LEU A 4 -35.95 -30.26 0.96
C LEU A 4 -34.58 -30.20 1.63
N ALA A 5 -33.97 -31.36 1.88
CA ALA A 5 -32.61 -31.42 2.46
C ALA A 5 -31.50 -31.01 1.47
N MET A 6 -31.72 -31.21 0.17
CA MET A 6 -30.73 -30.91 -0.86
C MET A 6 -30.66 -29.41 -1.22
N VAL A 7 -31.76 -28.69 -1.03
CA VAL A 7 -31.80 -27.21 -1.25
C VAL A 7 -31.17 -26.44 -0.07
N LEU A 8 -31.26 -26.99 1.14
CA LEU A 8 -30.68 -26.36 2.32
C LEU A 8 -29.13 -26.46 2.34
N THR A 9 -28.57 -27.51 1.73
CA THR A 9 -27.12 -27.72 1.68
C THR A 9 -26.42 -26.81 0.66
N LEU A 10 -27.14 -26.33 -0.36
CA LEU A 10 -26.62 -25.42 -1.39
C LEU A 10 -26.59 -23.95 -0.93
N LEU A 11 -27.29 -23.58 0.14
CA LEU A 11 -27.33 -22.23 0.68
C LEU A 11 -26.18 -21.93 1.66
N PHE A 12 -25.43 -22.94 2.10
CA PHE A 12 -24.33 -22.79 3.06
C PHE A 12 -22.95 -22.79 2.44
N THR A 13 -22.80 -22.88 1.12
CA THR A 13 -21.50 -22.84 0.44
C THR A 13 -21.12 -21.48 -0.15
N CYS A 14 -21.95 -20.46 0.00
CA CYS A 14 -21.46 -19.09 -0.10
C CYS A 14 -20.72 -18.76 1.21
N SER A 15 -19.48 -19.21 1.34
CA SER A 15 -18.54 -18.52 2.23
C SER A 15 -18.66 -17.02 1.87
N PRO A 16 -19.01 -16.12 2.82
CA PRO A 16 -18.88 -14.72 2.53
C PRO A 16 -17.41 -14.54 2.14
N VAL A 17 -17.17 -14.20 0.90
CA VAL A 17 -15.94 -13.52 0.53
C VAL A 17 -15.97 -12.32 1.46
N PHE A 18 -15.17 -12.33 2.52
CA PHE A 18 -15.02 -11.17 3.38
C PHE A 18 -14.44 -10.10 2.48
N ALA A 19 -15.31 -9.36 1.83
CA ALA A 19 -14.94 -8.16 1.15
C ALA A 19 -14.20 -7.31 2.16
N PHE A 20 -13.06 -6.78 1.79
CA PHE A 20 -12.29 -5.82 2.52
C PHE A 20 -13.23 -4.76 3.13
N GLN A 21 -13.49 -4.87 4.45
CA GLN A 21 -14.46 -4.02 5.12
C GLN A 21 -13.86 -2.62 5.28
N ASN A 22 -14.66 -1.56 5.07
CA ASN A 22 -14.24 -0.17 5.23
C ASN A 22 -13.04 0.22 4.36
N GLU A 23 -13.01 -0.22 3.12
CA GLU A 23 -11.95 0.09 2.16
C GLU A 23 -11.58 1.58 2.16
N PRO A 24 -10.31 1.97 2.45
CA PRO A 24 -9.94 3.37 2.54
C PRO A 24 -9.88 4.01 1.15
N TYR A 25 -10.29 5.28 1.08
CA TYR A 25 -10.12 6.10 -0.12
C TYR A 25 -8.80 6.90 -0.12
N GLY A 26 -7.95 6.69 0.87
CA GLY A 26 -6.73 7.45 1.06
C GLY A 26 -6.20 7.37 2.48
N PHE A 27 -5.48 8.42 2.92
CA PHE A 27 -4.78 8.46 4.19
C PHE A 27 -4.94 9.83 4.85
N GLN A 28 -5.49 9.88 6.07
CA GLN A 28 -5.62 11.11 6.88
C GLN A 28 -6.15 12.34 6.12
N GLY A 29 -7.20 12.15 5.33
CA GLY A 29 -7.81 13.22 4.53
C GLY A 29 -7.23 13.39 3.12
N LEU A 30 -6.06 12.79 2.85
CA LEU A 30 -5.51 12.69 1.50
C LEU A 30 -6.29 11.61 0.73
N LYS A 31 -6.75 11.93 -0.47
CA LYS A 31 -7.55 11.00 -1.27
C LYS A 31 -6.73 10.45 -2.43
N LEU A 32 -6.82 9.15 -2.67
CA LEU A 32 -6.33 8.56 -3.91
C LEU A 32 -7.00 9.21 -5.12
N ASN A 33 -6.29 9.32 -6.22
CA ASN A 33 -6.69 9.98 -7.48
C ASN A 33 -6.79 11.52 -7.41
N SER A 34 -6.46 12.17 -6.28
CA SER A 34 -6.31 13.63 -6.22
C SER A 34 -5.09 14.09 -7.03
N SER A 35 -5.13 15.35 -7.50
CA SER A 35 -3.96 15.99 -8.12
C SER A 35 -2.89 16.34 -7.09
N PHE A 36 -1.67 16.62 -7.57
CA PHE A 36 -0.57 17.05 -6.70
C PHE A 36 -0.92 18.32 -5.91
N GLU A 37 -1.54 19.31 -6.55
CA GLU A 37 -1.93 20.57 -5.88
C GLU A 37 -2.99 20.36 -4.80
N GLU A 38 -3.94 19.43 -5.00
CA GLU A 38 -4.92 19.07 -3.97
C GLU A 38 -4.26 18.39 -2.77
N VAL A 39 -3.32 17.47 -3.03
CA VAL A 39 -2.55 16.79 -1.98
C VAL A 39 -1.68 17.76 -1.20
N LYS A 40 -0.90 18.60 -1.90
CA LYS A 40 -0.02 19.60 -1.32
C LYS A 40 -0.75 20.64 -0.46
N SER A 41 -1.96 21.04 -0.87
CA SER A 41 -2.79 22.00 -0.13
C SER A 41 -3.51 21.38 1.06
N SER A 42 -3.39 20.08 1.31
CA SER A 42 -4.03 19.41 2.44
C SER A 42 -3.50 19.95 3.78
N GLN A 43 -4.35 19.87 4.82
CA GLN A 43 -3.95 20.30 6.17
C GLN A 43 -2.71 19.57 6.70
N LEU A 44 -2.49 18.32 6.27
CA LEU A 44 -1.33 17.51 6.68
C LEU A 44 -0.02 18.05 6.10
N LEU A 45 -0.03 18.54 4.85
CA LEU A 45 1.16 18.85 4.06
C LEU A 45 1.36 20.33 3.79
N CYS A 46 0.36 21.17 4.10
CA CYS A 46 0.43 22.62 3.87
C CYS A 46 1.69 23.19 4.52
N ASP A 47 2.44 23.99 3.74
CA ASP A 47 3.70 24.61 4.15
C ASP A 47 4.84 23.66 4.57
N LYS A 48 4.72 22.35 4.28
CA LYS A 48 5.80 21.41 4.51
C LYS A 48 6.81 21.42 3.36
N TYR A 49 8.07 21.17 3.71
CA TYR A 49 9.11 20.93 2.72
C TYR A 49 8.85 19.61 1.99
N TYR A 50 9.09 19.60 0.69
CA TYR A 50 9.06 18.39 -0.12
C TYR A 50 10.23 18.38 -1.11
N ALA A 51 10.63 17.19 -1.52
CA ALA A 51 11.53 16.96 -2.65
C ALA A 51 10.78 16.17 -3.73
N GLU A 52 11.15 16.40 -4.98
CA GLU A 52 10.58 15.76 -6.17
C GLU A 52 11.62 14.83 -6.78
N ASP A 53 11.17 13.67 -7.22
CA ASP A 53 11.97 12.67 -7.95
C ASP A 53 11.09 11.98 -9.01
N GLU A 54 11.71 11.18 -9.86
CA GLU A 54 11.02 10.35 -10.84
C GLU A 54 11.23 8.88 -10.50
N LYS A 55 10.17 8.09 -10.62
CA LYS A 55 10.17 6.64 -10.39
C LYS A 55 9.62 5.91 -11.60
N GLU A 56 10.29 4.85 -11.99
CA GLU A 56 9.78 3.94 -13.01
C GLU A 56 9.13 2.71 -12.38
N LEU A 57 7.95 2.35 -12.89
CA LEU A 57 7.29 1.08 -12.59
C LEU A 57 7.32 0.22 -13.85
N ASP A 58 8.02 -0.90 -13.78
CA ASP A 58 8.12 -1.85 -14.87
C ASP A 58 7.11 -3.01 -14.79
N ALA A 59 7.15 -3.89 -15.76
CA ALA A 59 6.27 -5.05 -15.84
C ALA A 59 6.42 -6.00 -14.63
N HIS A 60 7.59 -6.08 -14.03
CA HIS A 60 7.87 -6.98 -12.91
C HIS A 60 7.12 -6.55 -11.63
N GLU A 61 6.95 -5.25 -11.40
CA GLU A 61 6.18 -4.72 -10.25
C GLU A 61 4.69 -5.17 -10.25
N PHE A 62 4.22 -5.65 -11.39
CA PHE A 62 2.85 -6.12 -11.58
C PHE A 62 2.74 -7.63 -11.84
N ASP A 63 3.82 -8.40 -11.65
CA ASP A 63 3.89 -9.83 -11.98
C ASP A 63 3.51 -10.13 -13.45
N LEU A 64 3.81 -9.22 -14.37
CA LEU A 64 3.56 -9.40 -15.79
C LEU A 64 4.69 -10.21 -16.41
N SER A 65 4.33 -11.22 -17.24
CA SER A 65 5.30 -12.01 -18.01
C SER A 65 5.81 -11.24 -19.24
N LEU A 66 6.31 -10.03 -19.01
CA LEU A 66 6.86 -9.12 -20.03
C LEU A 66 8.30 -8.75 -19.68
N SER A 67 9.03 -8.18 -20.63
CA SER A 67 10.36 -7.61 -20.38
C SER A 67 10.27 -6.38 -19.46
N ASN A 68 11.28 -6.17 -18.61
CA ASN A 68 11.39 -5.01 -17.72
C ASN A 68 11.64 -3.69 -18.47
N GLU A 69 11.90 -3.73 -19.80
CA GLU A 69 12.00 -2.54 -20.64
C GLU A 69 10.66 -1.81 -20.83
N TYR A 70 9.54 -2.51 -20.58
CA TYR A 70 8.21 -1.91 -20.63
C TYR A 70 7.88 -1.31 -19.27
N SER A 71 7.95 0.00 -19.16
CA SER A 71 7.74 0.73 -17.91
C SER A 71 6.87 1.97 -18.12
N VAL A 72 6.35 2.50 -17.01
CA VAL A 72 5.73 3.83 -16.96
C VAL A 72 6.45 4.68 -15.94
N ARG A 73 6.52 5.99 -16.22
CA ARG A 73 7.10 6.96 -15.29
C ARG A 73 6.04 7.50 -14.35
N LEU A 74 6.41 7.63 -13.08
CA LEU A 74 5.66 8.31 -12.03
C LEU A 74 6.44 9.52 -11.54
N ASP A 75 5.73 10.55 -11.12
CA ASP A 75 6.29 11.64 -10.33
C ASP A 75 6.22 11.22 -8.85
N GLU A 76 7.36 11.11 -8.18
CA GLU A 76 7.46 10.78 -6.76
C GLU A 76 7.76 12.03 -5.95
N TYR A 77 6.97 12.27 -4.89
CA TYR A 77 7.18 13.37 -3.96
C TYR A 77 7.43 12.85 -2.56
N TYR A 78 8.51 13.30 -1.95
CA TYR A 78 8.91 12.98 -0.58
C TYR A 78 8.60 14.16 0.33
N PHE A 79 7.86 13.92 1.41
CA PHE A 79 7.56 14.89 2.45
C PHE A 79 8.16 14.48 3.79
N ASP A 80 8.96 15.35 4.39
CA ASP A 80 9.39 15.25 5.78
C ASP A 80 8.52 16.19 6.64
N LEU A 81 7.78 15.63 7.56
CA LEU A 81 6.85 16.37 8.42
C LEU A 81 7.55 17.05 9.60
N ASP A 82 8.88 16.96 9.67
CA ASP A 82 9.73 17.59 10.68
C ASP A 82 9.35 17.25 12.14
N GLU A 83 9.29 18.29 12.98
CA GLU A 83 9.17 18.16 14.44
C GLU A 83 7.77 17.74 14.92
N GLN A 84 6.76 17.82 14.09
CA GLN A 84 5.42 17.38 14.45
C GLN A 84 5.30 15.88 14.20
N ILE A 85 5.50 15.09 15.25
CA ILE A 85 5.26 13.65 15.21
C ILE A 85 3.78 13.41 14.96
N GLN A 86 3.44 13.02 13.75
CA GLN A 86 2.12 12.49 13.42
C GLN A 86 2.02 11.05 13.88
N SER A 87 0.81 10.55 14.07
CA SER A 87 0.63 9.14 14.43
C SER A 87 -0.54 8.50 13.70
N LEU A 88 -0.36 7.23 13.37
CA LEU A 88 -1.40 6.34 12.86
C LEU A 88 -1.64 5.23 13.89
N HIS A 89 -2.82 5.22 14.50
CA HIS A 89 -3.16 4.29 15.59
C HIS A 89 -2.11 4.26 16.73
N GLY A 90 -1.56 5.42 17.08
CA GLY A 90 -0.52 5.54 18.10
C GLY A 90 0.91 5.22 17.67
N VAL A 91 1.09 4.77 16.42
CA VAL A 91 2.41 4.55 15.81
C VAL A 91 2.88 5.85 15.15
N PRO A 92 4.03 6.42 15.56
CA PRO A 92 4.51 7.68 14.99
C PRO A 92 4.96 7.50 13.54
N PHE A 93 4.81 8.56 12.76
CA PHE A 93 5.42 8.68 11.43
C PHE A 93 5.78 10.13 11.14
N LYS A 94 6.75 10.35 10.28
CA LYS A 94 7.15 11.68 9.83
C LYS A 94 7.49 11.77 8.35
N VAL A 95 7.62 10.64 7.70
CA VAL A 95 8.03 10.57 6.29
C VAL A 95 6.91 9.98 5.48
N LEU A 96 6.59 10.67 4.39
CA LEU A 96 5.57 10.27 3.43
C LEU A 96 6.17 10.35 2.02
N TYR A 97 5.87 9.33 1.20
CA TYR A 97 6.11 9.35 -0.24
C TYR A 97 4.77 9.30 -0.96
N PHE A 98 4.65 10.04 -2.04
CA PHE A 98 3.48 10.08 -2.89
C PHE A 98 3.90 9.85 -4.33
N ASP A 99 3.38 8.80 -4.94
CA ASP A 99 3.60 8.51 -6.35
C ASP A 99 2.38 9.00 -7.15
N PHE A 100 2.61 9.79 -8.19
CA PHE A 100 1.59 10.31 -9.08
C PHE A 100 1.75 9.71 -10.48
N TYR A 101 0.66 9.25 -11.05
CA TYR A 101 0.56 8.85 -12.45
C TYR A 101 -0.36 9.81 -13.18
N LYS A 102 0.18 10.57 -14.16
CA LYS A 102 -0.57 11.60 -14.91
C LYS A 102 -1.28 12.59 -13.99
N ASP A 103 -0.56 13.16 -13.04
CA ASP A 103 -1.07 14.09 -12.01
C ASP A 103 -2.21 13.51 -11.14
N LYS A 104 -2.29 12.20 -10.98
CA LYS A 104 -3.24 11.54 -10.08
C LYS A 104 -2.51 10.72 -9.04
N LEU A 105 -2.82 10.95 -7.77
CA LEU A 105 -2.24 10.23 -6.65
C LEU A 105 -2.50 8.72 -6.77
N TYR A 106 -1.46 8.00 -7.15
CA TYR A 106 -1.46 6.55 -7.34
C TYR A 106 -1.21 5.79 -6.05
N CYS A 107 -0.18 6.19 -5.31
CA CYS A 107 0.27 5.49 -4.12
C CYS A 107 0.68 6.46 -3.02
N ILE A 108 0.35 6.11 -1.79
CA ILE A 108 0.81 6.77 -0.56
C ILE A 108 1.66 5.78 0.19
N THR A 109 2.92 6.14 0.47
CA THR A 109 3.82 5.33 1.30
C THR A 109 4.11 6.06 2.60
N VAL A 110 3.89 5.40 3.73
CA VAL A 110 4.09 5.93 5.09
C VAL A 110 5.19 5.14 5.76
N CYS A 111 6.28 5.81 6.15
CA CYS A 111 7.32 5.22 6.98
C CYS A 111 6.95 5.40 8.45
N LEU A 112 6.69 4.29 9.13
CA LEU A 112 6.14 4.25 10.49
C LEU A 112 7.23 3.92 11.52
N GLY A 113 7.04 4.38 12.74
CA GLY A 113 7.98 4.15 13.81
C GLY A 113 9.25 5.01 13.72
N GLN A 114 10.36 4.46 14.18
CA GLN A 114 11.68 5.08 14.06
C GLN A 114 12.26 4.76 12.68
N ALA A 115 12.12 5.68 11.74
CA ALA A 115 12.55 5.50 10.34
C ALA A 115 14.04 5.18 10.16
N VAL A 116 14.88 5.42 11.20
CA VAL A 116 16.26 4.98 11.26
C VAL A 116 16.47 4.27 12.60
N ALA A 117 16.28 2.97 12.61
CA ALA A 117 16.57 2.16 13.79
C ALA A 117 18.09 2.09 14.00
N ARG A 118 18.61 2.87 14.95
CA ARG A 118 20.06 2.95 15.24
C ARG A 118 20.49 1.95 16.33
N THR A 119 19.54 1.44 17.09
CA THR A 119 19.81 0.56 18.23
C THR A 119 18.89 -0.66 18.20
N GLU A 120 19.28 -1.72 18.91
CA GLU A 120 18.41 -2.90 19.07
C GLU A 120 17.10 -2.57 19.82
N VAL A 121 17.09 -1.50 20.61
CA VAL A 121 15.87 -1.01 21.27
C VAL A 121 14.92 -0.43 20.23
N ASP A 122 15.41 0.38 19.29
CA ASP A 122 14.60 0.95 18.21
C ASP A 122 13.98 -0.15 17.35
N LYS A 123 14.76 -1.18 17.00
CA LYS A 123 14.27 -2.34 16.23
C LYS A 123 13.14 -3.06 16.95
N LYS A 124 13.30 -3.34 18.26
CA LYS A 124 12.25 -3.98 19.07
C LYS A 124 11.01 -3.12 19.18
N LEU A 125 11.16 -1.79 19.30
CA LEU A 125 10.04 -0.86 19.33
C LEU A 125 9.32 -0.84 17.97
N ASN A 126 10.05 -0.80 16.88
CA ASN A 126 9.48 -0.85 15.53
C ASN A 126 8.76 -2.18 15.27
N MET A 127 9.28 -3.31 15.76
CA MET A 127 8.60 -4.59 15.70
C MET A 127 7.28 -4.60 16.50
N PHE A 128 7.27 -4.00 17.70
CA PHE A 128 6.04 -3.79 18.45
C PHE A 128 5.03 -2.96 17.64
N TYR A 129 5.46 -1.87 17.01
CA TYR A 129 4.61 -1.04 16.15
C TYR A 129 4.05 -1.82 14.95
N PHE A 130 4.85 -2.66 14.30
CA PHE A 130 4.38 -3.51 13.22
C PHE A 130 3.23 -4.42 13.65
N HIS A 131 3.36 -5.09 14.80
CA HIS A 131 2.30 -5.96 15.33
C HIS A 131 1.06 -5.19 15.76
N GLU A 132 1.22 -3.98 16.34
CA GLU A 132 0.09 -3.11 16.67
C GLU A 132 -0.68 -2.66 15.42
N LEU A 133 0.03 -2.29 14.34
CA LEU A 133 -0.58 -1.94 13.07
C LEU A 133 -1.30 -3.14 12.45
N GLN A 134 -0.67 -4.32 12.43
CA GLN A 134 -1.30 -5.55 11.96
C GLN A 134 -2.61 -5.83 12.70
N ARG A 135 -2.61 -5.74 14.02
CA ARG A 135 -3.79 -5.93 14.85
C ARG A 135 -4.88 -4.91 14.50
N ASN A 136 -4.54 -3.61 14.51
CA ASN A 136 -5.50 -2.53 14.24
C ASN A 136 -6.09 -2.62 12.83
N PHE A 137 -5.29 -2.98 11.82
CA PHE A 137 -5.77 -3.14 10.46
C PHE A 137 -6.64 -4.39 10.30
N THR A 138 -6.32 -5.47 11.03
CA THR A 138 -7.18 -6.66 11.05
C THR A 138 -8.52 -6.36 11.72
N GLU A 139 -8.56 -5.54 12.76
CA GLU A 139 -9.79 -5.10 13.41
C GLU A 139 -10.64 -4.18 12.51
N LEU A 140 -9.99 -3.27 11.76
CA LEU A 140 -10.68 -2.29 10.90
C LEU A 140 -11.15 -2.89 9.57
N TYR A 141 -10.32 -3.72 8.97
CA TYR A 141 -10.46 -4.16 7.57
C TYR A 141 -10.74 -5.65 7.43
N GLY A 142 -10.72 -6.40 8.53
CA GLY A 142 -10.76 -7.85 8.52
C GLY A 142 -9.36 -8.47 8.38
N PRO A 143 -9.28 -9.81 8.30
CA PRO A 143 -7.99 -10.48 8.08
C PRO A 143 -7.39 -10.06 6.73
N PRO A 144 -6.03 -10.04 6.62
CA PRO A 144 -5.40 -9.77 5.33
C PRO A 144 -5.87 -10.78 4.26
N THR A 145 -6.08 -10.27 3.04
CA THR A 145 -6.53 -11.08 1.90
C THR A 145 -5.43 -12.00 1.39
N SER A 146 -4.18 -11.55 1.53
CA SER A 146 -3.00 -12.36 1.20
C SER A 146 -1.81 -12.03 2.10
N THR A 147 -0.91 -13.00 2.25
CA THR A 147 0.32 -12.87 3.05
C THR A 147 1.49 -13.48 2.30
N TYR A 148 2.58 -12.74 2.21
CA TYR A 148 3.80 -13.21 1.54
C TYR A 148 4.97 -13.15 2.53
N PRO A 149 5.74 -14.26 2.68
CA PRO A 149 6.96 -14.22 3.45
C PRO A 149 7.99 -13.33 2.72
N GLU A 150 8.54 -12.35 3.40
CA GLU A 150 9.71 -11.59 2.94
C GLU A 150 10.94 -12.15 3.64
N GLN A 151 11.94 -12.59 2.87
CA GLN A 151 13.23 -12.98 3.39
C GLN A 151 14.13 -11.75 3.38
N LEU A 152 14.48 -11.27 4.57
CA LEU A 152 15.46 -10.19 4.72
C LEU A 152 16.87 -10.79 4.77
N GLU A 153 17.88 -9.96 4.50
CA GLU A 153 19.28 -10.35 4.74
C GLU A 153 19.46 -10.69 6.23
N GLY A 154 19.74 -11.96 6.52
CA GLY A 154 19.77 -12.52 7.85
C GLY A 154 18.71 -13.60 8.06
N ASN A 155 18.57 -14.11 9.28
CA ASN A 155 17.61 -15.17 9.62
C ASN A 155 16.19 -14.68 9.92
N ASP A 156 15.94 -13.39 9.80
CA ASP A 156 14.64 -12.81 10.14
C ASP A 156 13.73 -12.81 8.90
N SER A 157 12.67 -13.59 8.94
CA SER A 157 11.62 -13.57 7.94
C SER A 157 10.44 -12.74 8.45
N TYR A 158 10.05 -11.74 7.71
CA TYR A 158 8.84 -10.97 7.99
C TYR A 158 7.77 -11.29 6.96
N THR A 159 6.53 -10.99 7.32
CA THR A 159 5.39 -11.26 6.43
C THR A 159 4.87 -9.93 5.90
N ARG A 160 4.84 -9.77 4.58
CA ARG A 160 4.10 -8.70 3.94
C ARG A 160 2.62 -9.05 3.96
N LEU A 161 1.80 -8.16 4.49
CA LEU A 161 0.36 -8.32 4.62
C LEU A 161 -0.34 -7.43 3.61
N TYR A 162 -1.37 -7.98 2.95
CA TYR A 162 -2.18 -7.23 1.99
C TYR A 162 -3.65 -7.28 2.37
N TRP A 163 -4.32 -6.15 2.21
CA TRP A 163 -5.77 -6.02 2.19
C TRP A 163 -6.14 -5.48 0.81
N GLU A 164 -6.67 -6.34 -0.04
CA GLU A 164 -6.97 -6.03 -1.44
C GLU A 164 -8.47 -5.81 -1.60
N GLY A 165 -8.86 -4.62 -2.05
CA GLY A 165 -10.23 -4.23 -2.35
C GLY A 165 -10.42 -3.84 -3.81
N ASP A 166 -11.61 -3.32 -4.13
CA ASP A 166 -11.94 -2.87 -5.48
C ASP A 166 -11.36 -1.49 -5.81
N LYS A 167 -11.08 -0.68 -4.79
CA LYS A 167 -10.65 0.73 -4.94
C LYS A 167 -9.23 0.96 -4.47
N ALA A 168 -8.82 0.25 -3.41
CA ALA A 168 -7.50 0.38 -2.84
C ALA A 168 -6.90 -0.96 -2.45
N ILE A 169 -5.56 -1.00 -2.44
CA ILE A 169 -4.76 -2.06 -1.83
C ILE A 169 -4.00 -1.42 -0.68
N ILE A 170 -4.11 -1.98 0.51
CA ILE A 170 -3.20 -1.68 1.63
C ILE A 170 -2.15 -2.77 1.69
N SER A 171 -0.89 -2.37 1.85
CA SER A 171 0.22 -3.28 2.14
C SER A 171 0.94 -2.81 3.38
N LEU A 172 1.10 -3.70 4.35
CA LEU A 172 1.94 -3.48 5.53
C LEU A 172 3.13 -4.43 5.44
N ARG A 173 4.33 -3.88 5.42
CA ARG A 173 5.57 -4.65 5.31
C ARG A 173 6.62 -4.16 6.29
N TRP A 174 7.59 -5.01 6.55
CA TRP A 174 8.80 -4.66 7.28
C TRP A 174 9.93 -4.40 6.28
N ILE A 175 10.59 -3.27 6.36
CA ILE A 175 11.70 -2.91 5.49
C ILE A 175 12.73 -2.09 6.25
N ASN A 176 14.02 -2.42 6.12
CA ASN A 176 15.12 -1.68 6.75
C ASN A 176 14.90 -1.42 8.26
N ASP A 177 14.41 -2.42 8.99
CA ASP A 177 14.13 -2.38 10.42
C ASP A 177 12.98 -1.44 10.86
N PHE A 178 12.06 -1.10 9.97
CA PHE A 178 10.85 -0.35 10.34
C PHE A 178 9.61 -0.80 9.53
N PRO A 179 8.40 -0.61 10.09
CA PRO A 179 7.17 -0.87 9.36
C PRO A 179 6.91 0.19 8.30
N GLN A 180 6.54 -0.26 7.12
CA GLN A 180 6.10 0.59 6.02
C GLN A 180 4.68 0.22 5.61
N LEU A 181 3.84 1.24 5.48
CA LEU A 181 2.48 1.13 4.98
C LEU A 181 2.40 1.73 3.59
N THR A 182 1.78 1.02 2.64
CA THR A 182 1.41 1.59 1.35
C THR A 182 -0.10 1.51 1.14
N ILE A 183 -0.68 2.53 0.51
CA ILE A 183 -2.08 2.55 0.09
C ILE A 183 -2.10 2.90 -1.39
N THR A 184 -2.52 1.97 -2.22
CA THR A 184 -2.42 2.07 -3.69
C THR A 184 -3.80 2.10 -4.32
N SER A 185 -4.02 2.98 -5.29
CA SER A 185 -5.25 3.07 -6.10
C SER A 185 -5.36 1.89 -7.06
N VAL A 186 -6.38 1.04 -6.90
CA VAL A 186 -6.65 -0.08 -7.82
C VAL A 186 -7.00 0.39 -9.23
N PRO A 187 -7.86 1.41 -9.43
CA PRO A 187 -8.14 1.92 -10.76
C PRO A 187 -6.88 2.40 -11.51
N LEU A 188 -6.00 3.18 -10.83
CA LEU A 188 -4.77 3.65 -11.46
C LEU A 188 -3.76 2.52 -11.67
N ARG A 189 -3.69 1.55 -10.75
CA ARG A 189 -2.88 0.34 -10.93
C ARG A 189 -3.26 -0.41 -12.20
N ASN A 190 -4.55 -0.54 -12.47
CA ASN A 190 -5.04 -1.19 -13.69
C ASN A 190 -4.73 -0.35 -14.93
N GLU A 191 -4.90 0.98 -14.88
CA GLU A 191 -4.54 1.88 -15.99
C GLU A 191 -3.05 1.79 -16.32
N ILE A 192 -2.17 1.72 -15.30
CA ILE A 192 -0.72 1.55 -15.49
C ILE A 192 -0.41 0.20 -16.13
N LYS A 193 -1.01 -0.89 -15.65
CA LYS A 193 -0.86 -2.23 -16.25
C LYS A 193 -1.24 -2.24 -17.73
N ASP A 194 -2.38 -1.63 -18.06
CA ASP A 194 -2.86 -1.53 -19.45
C ASP A 194 -1.89 -0.72 -20.32
N ALA A 195 -1.29 0.35 -19.76
CA ALA A 195 -0.30 1.15 -20.47
C ALA A 195 0.97 0.34 -20.79
N ILE A 196 1.45 -0.46 -19.84
CA ILE A 196 2.61 -1.36 -20.03
C ILE A 196 2.30 -2.43 -21.08
N TYR A 197 1.13 -3.09 -21.01
CA TYR A 197 0.72 -4.06 -22.03
C TYR A 197 0.61 -3.46 -23.44
N LYS A 198 0.13 -2.23 -23.54
CA LYS A 198 0.03 -1.53 -24.82
C LYS A 198 1.40 -1.26 -25.43
N GLN A 199 2.41 -0.89 -24.64
CA GLN A 199 3.78 -0.72 -25.13
C GLN A 199 4.29 -2.04 -25.73
N ALA A 200 4.20 -3.15 -24.97
CA ALA A 200 4.63 -4.46 -25.45
C ALA A 200 3.92 -4.90 -26.75
N SER A 201 2.64 -4.54 -26.91
CA SER A 201 1.85 -4.94 -28.09
C SER A 201 2.18 -4.13 -29.35
N THR A 202 2.71 -2.91 -29.21
CA THR A 202 3.05 -2.04 -30.35
C THR A 202 4.39 -2.40 -30.98
N GLU A 203 5.28 -3.09 -30.29
CA GLU A 203 6.59 -3.48 -30.82
C GLU A 203 6.57 -4.82 -31.57
N VAL A 204 5.49 -5.59 -31.46
CA VAL A 204 5.34 -6.90 -32.14
C VAL A 204 4.77 -6.76 -33.57
N ASN A 205 4.35 -5.56 -34.00
CA ASN A 205 3.83 -5.28 -35.33
C ASN A 205 4.82 -4.46 -36.16
#